data_ff7076fcd434b1f948b1b59801547d16
#
_entry.id   ff7076fcd434b1f948b1b59801547d16
#
_cell.length_a   1.000
_cell.length_b   1.000
_cell.length_c   1.000
_cell.angle_alpha   90.00
_cell.angle_beta   90.00
_cell.angle_gamma   90.00
#
_symmetry.space_group_name_H-M   'P 1'
#
loop_
_entity.id
_entity.type
_entity.pdbx_description
1 polymer ?
#
loop_
_entity_poly.entity_id
_entity_poly.type
_entity_poly.pdbx_seq_one_letter_code
_entity_poly.pdbx_strand_id
1 'polypeptide(L)'
;LFGFLLVILVGSLANFLFFSPVFQVQRVLATESTRGEEMVALAQKFVHSRVLFLETKSIFLAKRNKIEQLVLEQFPEVEGVRVFYDFPSTLVLRVIERKEVAQWCNTNSCFALDDKGVIFRVEGSKNFMRIISSLGSQEVALGEHVVESSLLSLLLEFEKRVEQIDPVRQAKAKILSSDIVSNTRVNFSLSEGWKIFFNPEESLDWQVTKLRLVLEKKIPTEKRARLEYVDVRFGNQAYLKYR
;
A
#
# COMPACT_ATOMS: atom_id res chain seq x y z
N LEU A 1 -46.35 -39.27 -14.96
CA LEU A 1 -46.01 -39.60 -13.56
C LEU A 1 -44.54 -39.30 -13.25
N PHE A 2 -43.59 -39.74 -14.08
CA PHE A 2 -42.15 -39.59 -13.87
C PHE A 2 -41.71 -38.10 -13.84
N GLY A 3 -42.22 -37.27 -14.76
CA GLY A 3 -41.92 -35.84 -14.79
C GLY A 3 -42.45 -35.09 -13.55
N PHE A 4 -43.62 -35.46 -13.04
CA PHE A 4 -44.18 -34.86 -11.84
C PHE A 4 -43.37 -35.18 -10.58
N LEU A 5 -42.94 -36.43 -10.45
CA LEU A 5 -42.05 -36.84 -9.35
C LEU A 5 -40.70 -36.14 -9.38
N LEU A 6 -40.14 -35.92 -10.57
CA LEU A 6 -38.88 -35.18 -10.74
C LEU A 6 -39.02 -33.72 -10.28
N VAL A 7 -40.13 -33.05 -10.64
CA VAL A 7 -40.38 -31.65 -10.22
C VAL A 7 -40.53 -31.56 -8.69
N ILE A 8 -41.20 -32.47 -8.05
CA ILE A 8 -41.32 -32.51 -6.58
C ILE A 8 -39.96 -32.73 -5.94
N LEU A 9 -39.13 -33.63 -6.45
CA LEU A 9 -37.82 -33.93 -5.92
C LEU A 9 -36.91 -32.69 -6.02
N VAL A 10 -36.86 -32.03 -7.19
CA VAL A 10 -36.07 -30.81 -7.41
C VAL A 10 -36.56 -29.69 -6.52
N GLY A 11 -37.89 -29.50 -6.40
CA GLY A 11 -38.45 -28.47 -5.52
C GLY A 11 -38.12 -28.70 -4.04
N SER A 12 -38.19 -29.95 -3.59
CA SER A 12 -37.83 -30.33 -2.21
C SER A 12 -36.36 -30.11 -1.93
N LEU A 13 -35.47 -30.48 -2.88
CA LEU A 13 -34.04 -30.25 -2.76
C LEU A 13 -33.71 -28.74 -2.75
N ALA A 14 -34.32 -27.95 -3.62
CA ALA A 14 -34.15 -26.51 -3.65
C ALA A 14 -34.63 -25.86 -2.33
N ASN A 15 -35.77 -26.29 -1.82
CA ASN A 15 -36.27 -25.84 -0.51
C ASN A 15 -35.24 -26.14 0.61
N PHE A 16 -34.73 -27.36 0.63
CA PHE A 16 -33.74 -27.78 1.62
C PHE A 16 -32.46 -26.94 1.53
N LEU A 17 -31.90 -26.71 0.33
CA LEU A 17 -30.68 -25.95 0.15
C LEU A 17 -30.83 -24.44 0.48
N PHE A 18 -31.97 -23.85 0.13
CA PHE A 18 -32.15 -22.41 0.25
C PHE A 18 -32.83 -21.95 1.54
N PHE A 19 -33.62 -22.81 2.20
CA PHE A 19 -34.39 -22.40 3.35
C PHE A 19 -34.13 -23.23 4.61
N SER A 20 -33.37 -24.35 4.53
CA SER A 20 -33.02 -25.14 5.71
C SER A 20 -32.13 -24.29 6.66
N PRO A 21 -32.41 -24.30 7.98
CA PRO A 21 -31.59 -23.63 8.98
C PRO A 21 -30.12 -24.05 8.96
N VAL A 22 -29.83 -25.26 8.47
CA VAL A 22 -28.46 -25.79 8.38
C VAL A 22 -27.58 -24.94 7.46
N PHE A 23 -28.12 -24.45 6.34
CA PHE A 23 -27.39 -23.70 5.33
C PHE A 23 -27.62 -22.18 5.39
N GLN A 24 -28.33 -21.71 6.42
CA GLN A 24 -28.39 -20.25 6.66
C GLN A 24 -27.11 -19.75 7.27
N VAL A 25 -26.57 -18.64 6.75
CA VAL A 25 -25.38 -18.01 7.32
C VAL A 25 -25.68 -17.53 8.75
N GLN A 26 -25.04 -18.17 9.70
CA GLN A 26 -25.16 -17.90 11.13
C GLN A 26 -23.96 -17.07 11.64
N ARG A 27 -22.80 -17.26 11.04
CA ARG A 27 -21.56 -16.58 11.44
C ARG A 27 -20.86 -15.98 10.24
N VAL A 28 -20.32 -14.79 10.46
CA VAL A 28 -19.38 -14.14 9.54
C VAL A 28 -18.14 -13.83 10.37
N LEU A 29 -16.99 -14.28 9.91
CA LEU A 29 -15.70 -14.11 10.58
C LEU A 29 -14.76 -13.34 9.65
N ALA A 30 -13.94 -12.49 10.20
CA ALA A 30 -12.80 -11.88 9.50
C ALA A 30 -11.50 -12.43 10.11
N THR A 31 -10.46 -12.59 9.29
CA THR A 31 -9.12 -12.84 9.81
C THR A 31 -8.64 -11.62 10.62
N GLU A 32 -7.56 -11.78 11.38
CA GLU A 32 -6.99 -10.69 12.17
C GLU A 32 -6.80 -9.43 11.32
N SER A 33 -7.55 -8.39 11.66
CA SER A 33 -7.52 -7.08 11.02
C SER A 33 -7.93 -6.03 12.03
N THR A 34 -7.32 -4.86 11.93
CA THR A 34 -7.57 -3.72 12.82
C THR A 34 -9.05 -3.31 12.86
N ARG A 35 -9.76 -3.46 11.73
CA ARG A 35 -11.19 -3.11 11.58
C ARG A 35 -12.04 -4.32 11.18
N GLY A 36 -11.65 -5.51 11.62
CA GLY A 36 -12.34 -6.76 11.27
C GLY A 36 -13.81 -6.77 11.65
N GLU A 37 -14.19 -6.23 12.80
CA GLU A 37 -15.60 -6.15 13.26
C GLU A 37 -16.46 -5.30 12.33
N GLU A 38 -15.95 -4.17 11.85
CA GLU A 38 -16.66 -3.30 10.90
C GLU A 38 -16.88 -4.00 9.55
N MET A 39 -15.86 -4.73 9.06
CA MET A 39 -15.95 -5.52 7.84
C MET A 39 -16.96 -6.66 7.97
N VAL A 40 -17.00 -7.32 9.13
CA VAL A 40 -18.03 -8.35 9.43
C VAL A 40 -19.42 -7.72 9.42
N ALA A 41 -19.61 -6.58 10.08
CA ALA A 41 -20.90 -5.89 10.11
C ALA A 41 -21.35 -5.45 8.69
N LEU A 42 -20.40 -5.00 7.85
CA LEU A 42 -20.68 -4.72 6.44
C LEU A 42 -21.13 -5.98 5.70
N ALA A 43 -20.36 -7.07 5.81
CA ALA A 43 -20.67 -8.34 5.12
C ALA A 43 -22.02 -8.90 5.51
N GLN A 44 -22.41 -8.83 6.78
CA GLN A 44 -23.70 -9.29 7.28
C GLN A 44 -24.91 -8.62 6.58
N LYS A 45 -24.79 -7.34 6.18
CA LYS A 45 -25.85 -6.64 5.44
C LYS A 45 -26.08 -7.24 4.06
N PHE A 46 -25.09 -7.89 3.46
CA PHE A 46 -25.13 -8.44 2.09
C PHE A 46 -25.28 -9.95 2.02
N VAL A 47 -25.45 -10.62 3.16
CA VAL A 47 -25.78 -12.06 3.21
C VAL A 47 -27.22 -12.31 2.78
N HIS A 48 -28.12 -11.35 2.97
CA HIS A 48 -29.53 -11.50 2.64
C HIS A 48 -29.73 -11.56 1.12
N SER A 49 -30.48 -12.53 0.69
CA SER A 49 -30.87 -12.76 -0.71
C SER A 49 -32.36 -13.09 -0.79
N ARG A 50 -32.95 -12.92 -1.97
CA ARG A 50 -34.34 -13.29 -2.24
C ARG A 50 -34.41 -14.40 -3.28
N VAL A 51 -35.22 -15.39 -2.98
CA VAL A 51 -35.62 -16.44 -3.94
C VAL A 51 -37.12 -16.28 -4.16
N LEU A 52 -37.53 -15.88 -5.37
CA LEU A 52 -38.88 -15.42 -5.68
C LEU A 52 -39.29 -14.28 -4.74
N PHE A 53 -40.22 -14.55 -3.81
CA PHE A 53 -40.75 -13.57 -2.85
C PHE A 53 -40.22 -13.82 -1.41
N LEU A 54 -39.46 -14.88 -1.19
CA LEU A 54 -38.99 -15.30 0.12
C LEU A 54 -37.57 -14.82 0.39
N GLU A 55 -37.34 -14.24 1.55
CA GLU A 55 -36.01 -13.85 2.01
C GLU A 55 -35.28 -15.06 2.59
N THR A 56 -33.98 -15.15 2.29
CA THR A 56 -33.12 -16.21 2.78
C THR A 56 -31.72 -15.67 3.05
N LYS A 57 -31.00 -16.30 3.97
CA LYS A 57 -29.58 -16.09 4.23
C LYS A 57 -28.75 -17.29 3.76
N SER A 58 -29.25 -18.04 2.78
CA SER A 58 -28.56 -19.25 2.31
C SER A 58 -27.13 -18.95 1.90
N ILE A 59 -26.19 -19.73 2.42
CA ILE A 59 -24.76 -19.62 2.12
C ILE A 59 -24.46 -19.72 0.61
N PHE A 60 -25.29 -20.47 -0.13
CA PHE A 60 -25.14 -20.65 -1.58
C PHE A 60 -25.49 -19.38 -2.37
N LEU A 61 -26.27 -18.47 -1.79
CA LEU A 61 -26.74 -17.25 -2.42
C LEU A 61 -26.00 -16.00 -1.92
N ALA A 62 -25.06 -16.15 -0.98
CA ALA A 62 -24.26 -15.05 -0.48
C ALA A 62 -23.39 -14.45 -1.60
N LYS A 63 -23.50 -13.12 -1.79
CA LYS A 63 -22.86 -12.38 -2.90
C LYS A 63 -21.40 -12.05 -2.58
N ARG A 64 -20.52 -13.05 -2.59
CA ARG A 64 -19.09 -12.90 -2.26
C ARG A 64 -18.43 -11.73 -2.95
N ASN A 65 -18.50 -11.68 -4.27
CA ASN A 65 -17.84 -10.64 -5.06
C ASN A 65 -18.31 -9.22 -4.68
N LYS A 66 -19.61 -9.09 -4.31
CA LYS A 66 -20.12 -7.79 -3.86
C LYS A 66 -19.60 -7.42 -2.49
N ILE A 67 -19.47 -8.38 -1.58
CA ILE A 67 -18.85 -8.15 -0.25
C ILE A 67 -17.38 -7.76 -0.42
N GLU A 68 -16.62 -8.51 -1.23
CA GLU A 68 -15.20 -8.20 -1.53
C GLU A 68 -15.04 -6.80 -2.08
N GLN A 69 -15.85 -6.43 -3.09
CA GLN A 69 -15.82 -5.09 -3.69
C GLN A 69 -16.10 -4.00 -2.65
N LEU A 70 -17.15 -4.14 -1.85
CA LEU A 70 -17.53 -3.14 -0.85
C LEU A 70 -16.49 -2.99 0.26
N VAL A 71 -15.85 -4.08 0.67
CA VAL A 71 -14.76 -4.02 1.64
C VAL A 71 -13.59 -3.21 1.06
N LEU A 72 -13.17 -3.47 -0.17
CA LEU A 72 -12.09 -2.73 -0.82
C LEU A 72 -12.42 -1.25 -1.03
N GLU A 73 -13.69 -0.92 -1.32
CA GLU A 73 -14.14 0.47 -1.50
C GLU A 73 -14.21 1.26 -0.18
N GLN A 74 -14.60 0.61 0.93
CA GLN A 74 -14.83 1.28 2.20
C GLN A 74 -13.64 1.24 3.16
N PHE A 75 -12.67 0.36 2.93
CA PHE A 75 -11.50 0.16 3.78
C PHE A 75 -10.20 0.32 2.99
N PRO A 76 -9.72 1.55 2.79
CA PRO A 76 -8.49 1.81 2.03
C PRO A 76 -7.25 1.10 2.56
N GLU A 77 -7.23 0.76 3.86
CA GLU A 77 -6.18 0.00 4.51
C GLU A 77 -6.13 -1.48 4.10
N VAL A 78 -7.16 -1.97 3.39
CA VAL A 78 -7.20 -3.34 2.87
C VAL A 78 -6.57 -3.37 1.49
N GLU A 79 -5.52 -4.17 1.34
CA GLU A 79 -4.87 -4.45 0.06
C GLU A 79 -5.67 -5.48 -0.75
N GLY A 80 -6.22 -6.46 -0.05
CA GLY A 80 -7.00 -7.53 -0.66
C GLY A 80 -7.93 -8.22 0.34
N VAL A 81 -9.05 -8.68 -0.16
CA VAL A 81 -9.99 -9.50 0.61
C VAL A 81 -10.54 -10.62 -0.25
N ARG A 82 -10.73 -11.78 0.34
CA ARG A 82 -11.43 -12.90 -0.27
C ARG A 82 -12.43 -13.51 0.70
N VAL A 83 -13.63 -13.75 0.20
CA VAL A 83 -14.71 -14.37 0.97
C VAL A 83 -14.80 -15.86 0.65
N PHE A 84 -14.71 -16.69 1.66
CA PHE A 84 -14.80 -18.14 1.57
C PHE A 84 -16.06 -18.66 2.27
N TYR A 85 -16.60 -19.74 1.74
CA TYR A 85 -17.62 -20.50 2.42
C TYR A 85 -16.98 -21.55 3.32
N ASP A 86 -17.25 -21.47 4.61
CA ASP A 86 -16.93 -22.51 5.58
C ASP A 86 -18.25 -23.17 5.98
N PHE A 87 -18.54 -24.27 5.26
CA PHE A 87 -19.81 -24.97 5.38
C PHE A 87 -20.01 -25.55 6.78
N PRO A 88 -21.27 -25.66 7.25
CA PRO A 88 -22.51 -25.39 6.51
C PRO A 88 -23.02 -23.95 6.57
N SER A 89 -22.54 -23.09 7.51
CA SER A 89 -23.24 -21.85 7.86
C SER A 89 -22.32 -20.65 8.18
N THR A 90 -21.05 -20.73 7.82
CA THR A 90 -20.08 -19.66 8.13
C THR A 90 -19.51 -19.04 6.85
N LEU A 91 -19.38 -17.70 6.84
CA LEU A 91 -18.58 -16.98 5.85
C LEU A 91 -17.28 -16.50 6.51
N VAL A 92 -16.17 -16.66 5.83
CA VAL A 92 -14.86 -16.23 6.31
C VAL A 92 -14.28 -15.22 5.34
N LEU A 93 -14.05 -13.99 5.81
CA LEU A 93 -13.33 -12.93 5.11
C LEU A 93 -11.84 -13.06 5.42
N ARG A 94 -11.04 -13.42 4.43
CA ARG A 94 -9.57 -13.35 4.52
C ARG A 94 -9.13 -12.00 4.04
N VAL A 95 -8.62 -11.21 4.96
CA VAL A 95 -8.19 -9.82 4.73
C VAL A 95 -6.66 -9.79 4.67
N ILE A 96 -6.13 -9.01 3.73
CA ILE A 96 -4.72 -8.67 3.64
C ILE A 96 -4.64 -7.15 3.82
N GLU A 97 -4.04 -6.70 4.91
CA GLU A 97 -3.84 -5.27 5.18
C GLU A 97 -2.60 -4.73 4.45
N ARG A 98 -2.68 -3.47 4.00
CA ARG A 98 -1.54 -2.76 3.41
C ARG A 98 -0.45 -2.52 4.45
N LYS A 99 0.79 -2.62 4.02
CA LYS A 99 1.97 -2.32 4.85
C LYS A 99 2.55 -0.98 4.46
N GLU A 100 2.79 -0.14 5.44
CA GLU A 100 3.46 1.13 5.23
C GLU A 100 4.94 0.92 4.89
N VAL A 101 5.41 1.53 3.80
CA VAL A 101 6.82 1.52 3.36
C VAL A 101 7.41 2.93 3.26
N ALA A 102 6.57 3.94 3.11
CA ALA A 102 6.94 5.35 3.05
C ALA A 102 5.75 6.22 3.45
N GLN A 103 5.96 7.53 3.51
CA GLN A 103 4.90 8.52 3.64
C GLN A 103 4.80 9.34 2.36
N TRP A 104 3.57 9.57 1.90
CA TRP A 104 3.31 10.58 0.89
C TRP A 104 2.86 11.86 1.57
N CYS A 105 3.54 12.96 1.29
CA CYS A 105 3.21 14.25 1.90
C CYS A 105 2.89 15.31 0.84
N ASN A 106 1.77 15.99 1.01
CA ASN A 106 1.47 17.25 0.35
C ASN A 106 1.76 18.42 1.31
N THR A 107 1.37 19.64 0.94
CA THR A 107 1.59 20.84 1.76
C THR A 107 0.93 20.79 3.14
N ASN A 108 -0.15 20.04 3.30
CA ASN A 108 -1.01 20.08 4.49
C ASN A 108 -0.97 18.80 5.32
N SER A 109 -0.71 17.65 4.70
CA SER A 109 -0.87 16.34 5.35
C SER A 109 0.14 15.34 4.83
N CYS A 110 0.46 14.34 5.66
CA CYS A 110 1.20 13.16 5.27
C CYS A 110 0.31 11.92 5.41
N PHE A 111 0.44 11.00 4.49
CA PHE A 111 -0.35 9.77 4.42
C PHE A 111 0.59 8.56 4.42
N ALA A 112 0.18 7.47 5.03
CA ALA A 112 0.87 6.19 4.90
C ALA A 112 0.77 5.68 3.47
N LEU A 113 1.89 5.26 2.89
CA LEU A 113 2.04 4.78 1.52
C LEU A 113 2.47 3.32 1.54
N ASP A 114 1.81 2.47 0.75
CA ASP A 114 2.21 1.09 0.56
C ASP A 114 3.23 0.91 -0.58
N ASP A 115 3.72 -0.31 -0.77
CA ASP A 115 4.69 -0.68 -1.81
C ASP A 115 4.16 -0.58 -3.25
N LYS A 116 2.84 -0.48 -3.41
CA LYS A 116 2.18 -0.25 -4.71
C LYS A 116 1.99 1.22 -5.04
N GLY A 117 2.36 2.12 -4.13
CA GLY A 117 2.17 3.55 -4.31
C GLY A 117 0.76 4.04 -4.00
N VAL A 118 0.01 3.31 -3.18
CA VAL A 118 -1.35 3.66 -2.75
C VAL A 118 -1.31 4.27 -1.34
N ILE A 119 -1.94 5.42 -1.17
CA ILE A 119 -2.13 6.02 0.15
C ILE A 119 -3.35 5.41 0.84
N PHE A 120 -3.21 4.98 2.09
CA PHE A 120 -4.26 4.19 2.75
C PHE A 120 -4.63 4.64 4.16
N ARG A 121 -3.86 5.54 4.77
CA ARG A 121 -4.12 6.06 6.12
C ARG A 121 -3.60 7.48 6.25
N VAL A 122 -4.36 8.33 6.91
CA VAL A 122 -3.90 9.66 7.33
C VAL A 122 -2.87 9.50 8.46
N GLU A 123 -1.85 10.36 8.47
CA GLU A 123 -0.74 10.31 9.42
C GLU A 123 0.06 9.00 9.36
N GLY A 124 1.01 8.94 8.42
CA GLY A 124 2.01 7.87 8.36
C GLY A 124 2.99 7.90 9.54
N SER A 125 3.71 6.81 9.73
CA SER A 125 4.72 6.68 10.80
C SER A 125 5.95 7.52 10.50
N LYS A 126 6.37 8.36 11.43
CA LYS A 126 7.57 9.23 11.32
C LYS A 126 8.90 8.48 11.12
N ASN A 127 8.86 7.15 11.19
CA ASN A 127 10.04 6.30 11.00
C ASN A 127 10.36 6.04 9.52
N PHE A 128 9.44 6.38 8.62
CA PHE A 128 9.61 6.18 7.17
C PHE A 128 9.98 7.46 6.45
N MET A 129 10.68 7.32 5.33
CA MET A 129 11.01 8.42 4.43
C MET A 129 9.74 9.12 3.92
N ARG A 130 9.77 10.45 3.92
CA ARG A 130 8.68 11.26 3.35
C ARG A 130 8.93 11.50 1.87
N ILE A 131 7.96 11.15 1.06
CA ILE A 131 7.95 11.42 -0.37
C ILE A 131 7.08 12.65 -0.61
N ILE A 132 7.65 13.68 -1.21
CA ILE A 132 7.01 14.94 -1.53
C ILE A 132 7.00 15.07 -3.06
N SER A 133 5.90 15.52 -3.64
CA SER A 133 5.87 15.84 -5.07
C SER A 133 5.75 17.33 -5.25
N SER A 134 6.78 17.94 -5.84
CA SER A 134 6.72 19.35 -6.28
C SER A 134 5.94 19.53 -7.59
N LEU A 135 5.45 18.43 -8.20
CA LEU A 135 4.72 18.44 -9.48
C LEU A 135 3.25 18.88 -9.36
N GLY A 136 2.75 19.10 -8.15
CA GLY A 136 1.42 19.64 -7.92
C GLY A 136 0.89 19.41 -6.51
N SER A 137 0.15 20.37 -5.99
CA SER A 137 -0.66 20.26 -4.77
C SER A 137 -2.02 19.64 -5.11
N GLN A 138 -2.08 18.34 -5.40
CA GLN A 138 -3.36 17.68 -5.61
C GLN A 138 -3.98 17.33 -4.25
N GLU A 139 -5.27 17.63 -4.10
CA GLU A 139 -6.09 16.97 -3.10
C GLU A 139 -6.12 15.47 -3.45
N VAL A 140 -5.73 14.64 -2.52
CA VAL A 140 -5.69 13.18 -2.70
C VAL A 140 -6.65 12.52 -1.72
N ALA A 141 -7.32 11.46 -2.17
CA ALA A 141 -8.21 10.67 -1.35
C ALA A 141 -7.55 9.34 -0.95
N LEU A 142 -7.91 8.81 0.22
CA LEU A 142 -7.44 7.48 0.63
C LEU A 142 -7.87 6.42 -0.39
N GLY A 143 -6.96 5.51 -0.71
CA GLY A 143 -7.13 4.50 -1.75
C GLY A 143 -6.58 4.93 -3.12
N GLU A 144 -6.17 6.18 -3.30
CA GLU A 144 -5.57 6.65 -4.54
C GLU A 144 -4.12 6.20 -4.71
N HIS A 145 -3.76 5.94 -5.96
CA HIS A 145 -2.41 5.64 -6.39
C HIS A 145 -1.69 6.97 -6.72
N VAL A 146 -0.70 7.33 -5.94
CA VAL A 146 -0.05 8.66 -6.00
C VAL A 146 1.36 8.64 -6.55
N VAL A 147 2.01 7.48 -6.59
CA VAL A 147 3.35 7.29 -7.15
C VAL A 147 3.48 5.91 -7.79
N GLU A 148 4.10 5.86 -8.97
CA GLU A 148 4.33 4.59 -9.66
C GLU A 148 5.19 3.63 -8.82
N SER A 149 4.77 2.37 -8.72
CA SER A 149 5.44 1.35 -7.89
C SER A 149 6.91 1.14 -8.28
N SER A 150 7.22 1.28 -9.57
CA SER A 150 8.60 1.20 -10.08
C SER A 150 9.47 2.33 -9.56
N LEU A 151 8.96 3.57 -9.59
CA LEU A 151 9.66 4.73 -9.05
C LEU A 151 9.80 4.61 -7.53
N LEU A 152 8.72 4.25 -6.83
CA LEU A 152 8.74 4.04 -5.38
C LEU A 152 9.81 3.02 -4.97
N SER A 153 9.83 1.86 -5.63
CA SER A 153 10.82 0.80 -5.38
C SER A 153 12.24 1.31 -5.60
N LEU A 154 12.47 2.12 -6.64
CA LEU A 154 13.77 2.74 -6.93
C LEU A 154 14.18 3.73 -5.83
N LEU A 155 13.26 4.55 -5.34
CA LEU A 155 13.54 5.52 -4.27
C LEU A 155 13.90 4.82 -2.95
N LEU A 156 13.15 3.77 -2.58
CA LEU A 156 13.42 2.97 -1.38
C LEU A 156 14.75 2.20 -1.49
N GLU A 157 15.08 1.67 -2.66
CA GLU A 157 16.36 1.00 -2.87
C GLU A 157 17.52 1.99 -2.83
N PHE A 158 17.36 3.20 -3.37
CA PHE A 158 18.35 4.25 -3.26
C PHE A 158 18.58 4.67 -1.79
N GLU A 159 17.50 4.89 -1.03
CA GLU A 159 17.58 5.17 0.41
C GLU A 159 18.40 4.11 1.14
N LYS A 160 18.02 2.85 0.99
CA LYS A 160 18.69 1.71 1.61
C LYS A 160 20.17 1.65 1.30
N ARG A 161 20.55 1.85 0.02
CA ARG A 161 21.95 1.80 -0.42
C ARG A 161 22.76 2.98 0.07
N VAL A 162 22.19 4.17 0.08
CA VAL A 162 22.87 5.39 0.58
C VAL A 162 23.15 5.26 2.07
N GLU A 163 22.21 4.76 2.86
CA GLU A 163 22.40 4.56 4.30
C GLU A 163 23.47 3.50 4.62
N GLN A 164 23.80 2.62 3.68
CA GLN A 164 24.87 1.63 3.81
C GLN A 164 26.27 2.17 3.45
N ILE A 165 26.38 3.33 2.82
CA ILE A 165 27.67 3.97 2.52
C ILE A 165 28.39 4.28 3.84
N ASP A 166 29.62 3.80 4.00
CA ASP A 166 30.35 3.91 5.26
C ASP A 166 30.38 5.29 5.90
N PRO A 167 30.67 6.39 5.20
CA PRO A 167 30.60 7.73 5.78
C PRO A 167 29.20 8.12 6.28
N VAL A 168 28.12 7.66 5.62
CA VAL A 168 26.72 7.94 6.01
C VAL A 168 26.36 7.07 7.21
N ARG A 169 26.70 5.79 7.15
CA ARG A 169 26.45 4.82 8.22
C ARG A 169 27.14 5.17 9.52
N GLN A 170 28.44 5.57 9.46
CA GLN A 170 29.21 5.98 10.63
C GLN A 170 28.63 7.23 11.28
N ALA A 171 28.13 8.18 10.50
CA ALA A 171 27.42 9.35 10.98
C ALA A 171 26.02 9.06 11.50
N LYS A 172 25.50 7.83 11.31
CA LYS A 172 24.09 7.46 11.54
C LYS A 172 23.11 8.39 10.81
N ALA A 173 23.56 8.94 9.68
CA ALA A 173 22.74 9.82 8.87
C ALA A 173 21.66 9.01 8.15
N LYS A 174 20.45 9.59 8.04
CA LYS A 174 19.29 9.00 7.39
C LYS A 174 18.76 9.92 6.32
N ILE A 175 18.15 9.32 5.30
CA ILE A 175 17.33 10.08 4.36
C ILE A 175 15.99 10.37 5.05
N LEU A 176 15.65 11.66 5.17
CA LEU A 176 14.43 12.12 5.81
C LEU A 176 13.28 12.32 4.82
N SER A 177 13.62 12.73 3.60
CA SER A 177 12.62 12.95 2.55
C SER A 177 13.24 12.85 1.16
N SER A 178 12.39 12.50 0.21
CA SER A 178 12.64 12.63 -1.23
C SER A 178 11.64 13.60 -1.83
N ASP A 179 12.10 14.54 -2.63
CA ASP A 179 11.28 15.51 -3.35
C ASP A 179 11.38 15.21 -4.85
N ILE A 180 10.26 14.76 -5.44
CA ILE A 180 10.14 14.46 -6.86
C ILE A 180 9.91 15.78 -7.60
N VAL A 181 10.99 16.29 -8.20
CA VAL A 181 10.98 17.59 -8.92
C VAL A 181 10.62 17.41 -10.38
N SER A 182 11.11 16.33 -11.00
CA SER A 182 10.83 15.96 -12.40
C SER A 182 11.17 14.48 -12.62
N ASN A 183 10.86 13.95 -13.81
CA ASN A 183 11.23 12.57 -14.18
C ASN A 183 12.74 12.30 -14.11
N THR A 184 13.56 13.34 -14.30
CA THR A 184 15.04 13.23 -14.28
C THR A 184 15.66 13.80 -13.01
N ARG A 185 14.85 14.17 -12.02
CA ARG A 185 15.36 14.79 -10.79
C ARG A 185 14.52 14.47 -9.57
N VAL A 186 15.15 13.79 -8.62
CA VAL A 186 14.68 13.63 -7.24
C VAL A 186 15.73 14.18 -6.29
N ASN A 187 15.33 14.99 -5.32
CA ASN A 187 16.19 15.55 -4.31
C ASN A 187 15.99 14.80 -2.99
N PHE A 188 16.99 14.06 -2.53
CA PHE A 188 16.96 13.43 -1.22
C PHE A 188 17.56 14.36 -0.17
N SER A 189 16.86 14.57 0.94
CA SER A 189 17.33 15.37 2.08
C SER A 189 17.79 14.46 3.21
N LEU A 190 19.01 14.67 3.70
CA LEU A 190 19.59 13.88 4.78
C LEU A 190 19.45 14.59 6.14
N SER A 191 19.51 13.82 7.21
CA SER A 191 19.49 14.32 8.59
C SER A 191 20.70 15.22 8.93
N GLU A 192 21.79 15.13 8.16
CA GLU A 192 22.96 16.03 8.26
C GLU A 192 22.72 17.42 7.61
N GLY A 193 21.53 17.63 6.99
CA GLY A 193 21.11 18.93 6.43
C GLY A 193 21.57 19.21 5.00
N TRP A 194 22.19 18.27 4.30
CA TRP A 194 22.55 18.39 2.89
C TRP A 194 21.68 17.49 2.01
N LYS A 195 21.77 17.68 0.68
CA LYS A 195 20.90 16.98 -0.28
C LYS A 195 21.71 16.16 -1.27
N ILE A 196 21.07 15.12 -1.81
CA ILE A 196 21.56 14.37 -2.97
C ILE A 196 20.59 14.61 -4.12
N PHE A 197 21.11 15.00 -5.30
CA PHE A 197 20.32 15.08 -6.52
C PHE A 197 20.55 13.82 -7.34
N PHE A 198 19.45 13.10 -7.59
CA PHE A 198 19.41 11.79 -8.22
C PHE A 198 18.56 11.84 -9.50
N ASN A 199 18.94 11.07 -10.53
CA ASN A 199 18.15 10.89 -11.75
C ASN A 199 17.55 9.48 -11.80
N PRO A 200 16.22 9.33 -11.69
CA PRO A 200 15.57 8.03 -11.75
C PRO A 200 15.73 7.28 -13.08
N GLU A 201 15.99 7.97 -14.18
CA GLU A 201 16.15 7.39 -15.52
C GLU A 201 17.56 6.84 -15.77
N GLU A 202 18.52 7.17 -14.90
CA GLU A 202 19.92 6.74 -15.01
C GLU A 202 20.23 5.57 -14.07
N SER A 203 21.37 4.89 -14.31
CA SER A 203 21.79 3.74 -13.51
C SER A 203 21.90 4.06 -12.00
N LEU A 204 21.07 3.41 -11.20
CA LEU A 204 21.13 3.46 -9.74
C LEU A 204 22.52 3.07 -9.20
N ASP A 205 23.05 1.94 -9.68
CA ASP A 205 24.35 1.41 -9.23
C ASP A 205 25.48 2.41 -9.44
N TRP A 206 25.45 3.09 -10.59
CA TRP A 206 26.49 4.05 -10.92
C TRP A 206 26.36 5.33 -10.10
N GLN A 207 25.16 5.82 -9.87
CA GLN A 207 24.93 7.02 -9.05
C GLN A 207 25.31 6.78 -7.59
N VAL A 208 24.97 5.63 -7.01
CA VAL A 208 25.39 5.23 -5.65
C VAL A 208 26.92 5.08 -5.58
N THR A 209 27.55 4.49 -6.60
CA THR A 209 29.00 4.35 -6.66
C THR A 209 29.69 5.69 -6.71
N LYS A 210 29.21 6.63 -7.53
CA LYS A 210 29.73 8.01 -7.58
C LYS A 210 29.61 8.70 -6.22
N LEU A 211 28.44 8.62 -5.61
CA LEU A 211 28.20 9.19 -4.29
C LEU A 211 29.19 8.66 -3.26
N ARG A 212 29.36 7.33 -3.20
CA ARG A 212 30.30 6.68 -2.30
C ARG A 212 31.73 7.19 -2.51
N LEU A 213 32.22 7.17 -3.74
CA LEU A 213 33.58 7.62 -4.06
C LEU A 213 33.83 9.09 -3.68
N VAL A 214 32.81 9.92 -3.87
CA VAL A 214 32.88 11.35 -3.50
C VAL A 214 32.93 11.52 -1.98
N LEU A 215 32.06 10.85 -1.26
CA LEU A 215 32.01 10.92 0.21
C LEU A 215 33.27 10.37 0.87
N GLU A 216 33.84 9.28 0.33
CA GLU A 216 35.06 8.67 0.87
C GLU A 216 36.33 9.44 0.54
N LYS A 217 36.43 9.96 -0.70
CA LYS A 217 37.71 10.50 -1.22
C LYS A 217 37.78 12.02 -1.30
N LYS A 218 36.65 12.71 -1.36
CA LYS A 218 36.61 14.16 -1.63
C LYS A 218 35.99 14.99 -0.51
N ILE A 219 35.16 14.40 0.35
CA ILE A 219 34.43 15.11 1.40
C ILE A 219 34.89 14.62 2.78
N PRO A 220 35.88 15.27 3.42
CA PRO A 220 36.19 14.95 4.81
C PRO A 220 35.00 15.15 5.73
N THR A 221 34.93 14.37 6.80
CA THR A 221 33.80 14.37 7.75
C THR A 221 33.50 15.77 8.29
N GLU A 222 34.55 16.55 8.59
CA GLU A 222 34.45 17.93 9.13
C GLU A 222 33.82 18.92 8.13
N LYS A 223 33.93 18.65 6.83
CA LYS A 223 33.34 19.50 5.78
C LYS A 223 31.88 19.15 5.46
N ARG A 224 31.39 18.00 5.91
CA ARG A 224 30.00 17.58 5.62
C ARG A 224 28.96 18.52 6.21
N ALA A 225 29.20 19.05 7.40
CA ALA A 225 28.30 20.03 8.03
C ALA A 225 28.06 21.28 7.19
N ARG A 226 29.03 21.62 6.28
CA ARG A 226 28.94 22.77 5.37
C ARG A 226 28.47 22.40 3.97
N LEU A 227 28.22 21.10 3.69
CA LEU A 227 27.75 20.66 2.40
C LEU A 227 26.32 21.15 2.18
N GLU A 228 25.99 21.62 0.98
CA GLU A 228 24.64 21.97 0.57
C GLU A 228 24.03 20.84 -0.21
N TYR A 229 24.75 20.35 -1.23
CA TYR A 229 24.32 19.16 -1.99
C TYR A 229 25.48 18.43 -2.68
N VAL A 230 25.19 17.17 -3.06
CA VAL A 230 25.95 16.35 -4.00
C VAL A 230 25.03 16.01 -5.17
N ASP A 231 25.40 16.40 -6.38
CA ASP A 231 24.65 16.07 -7.59
C ASP A 231 25.31 14.91 -8.32
N VAL A 232 24.66 13.76 -8.37
CA VAL A 232 25.16 12.53 -8.99
C VAL A 232 24.49 12.19 -10.32
N ARG A 233 23.67 13.07 -10.86
CA ARG A 233 22.84 12.83 -12.06
C ARG A 233 23.63 12.71 -13.36
N PHE A 234 24.80 13.32 -13.46
CA PHE A 234 25.46 13.50 -14.76
C PHE A 234 26.58 12.49 -15.00
N GLY A 235 26.44 11.61 -15.97
CA GLY A 235 27.45 10.73 -16.53
C GLY A 235 28.50 10.22 -15.50
N ASN A 236 29.78 10.51 -15.73
CA ASN A 236 30.87 10.13 -14.83
C ASN A 236 31.27 11.23 -13.83
N GLN A 237 30.51 12.31 -13.73
CA GLN A 237 30.83 13.46 -12.89
C GLN A 237 29.87 13.54 -11.71
N ALA A 238 30.36 14.08 -10.59
CA ALA A 238 29.56 14.52 -9.47
C ALA A 238 29.90 15.95 -9.13
N TYR A 239 28.90 16.79 -8.92
CA TYR A 239 29.05 18.18 -8.58
C TYR A 239 28.74 18.39 -7.09
N LEU A 240 29.55 19.24 -6.46
CA LEU A 240 29.46 19.54 -5.04
C LEU A 240 29.23 21.01 -4.85
N LYS A 241 28.38 21.37 -3.88
CA LYS A 241 28.23 22.74 -3.40
C LYS A 241 28.29 22.76 -1.89
N TYR A 242 29.08 23.73 -1.37
CA TYR A 242 29.15 24.05 0.04
C TYR A 242 28.41 25.37 0.30
N ARG A 243 27.86 25.48 1.51
CA ARG A 243 27.25 26.70 2.03
C ARG A 243 28.32 27.77 2.32
#